data_28d6cbf7a38798c3f691151fb32f94e8
#
_entry.id   28d6cbf7a38798c3f691151fb32f94e8
#
_cell.length_a   1.000
_cell.length_b   1.000
_cell.length_c   1.000
_cell.angle_alpha   90.00
_cell.angle_beta   90.00
_cell.angle_gamma   90.00
#
_symmetry.space_group_name_H-M   'P 1'
#
loop_
_entity.id
_entity.type
_entity.pdbx_description
1 polymer ?
#
loop_
_entity_poly.entity_id
_entity_poly.type
_entity_poly.pdbx_seq_one_letter_code
_entity_poly.pdbx_strand_id
1 'polypeptide(L)'
;MPTKLWEKNVQVNDAIERFTVGHDRELDLYLAKYDVLGSMAHITMLESIGLLTADELRTLLAELRAIYADADAGRFVIEDGVEDVHSEVELLLTRRLGDVGKKIHSGRSRNDQVLLDLKLFTRDKIRDVAEHVMALIGELQAQSERHRNVLMPGYTHLQVAMPSSFGLWFGAYAESLADDLVLLEAAYRTTNRNPLGSAAGYGSSFPLDREMTTRLLGFDSMDYNVVYAQMGRGKNERTVAFALAGIAGTVAKMAFDACLFNSQNFGFVKLPDECTTGSSIMPHKKNPDVFELIRARCNRIQSLPEQITLIMNNLPVGYFRDLQEIKEVFLPAFDALTDCLVMATYIIHRMKVNEHILDDARYDAMFSVEEVNRLAAGGMPFRDAYKKVGLEIEAGTFVPDKHIHHTHAGSIGNLCNDRVKAMAEATFARFGFGRVTEAEQKLLQP
;
A
#
# COMPACT_ATOMS: atom_id res chain seq x y z
N MET A 1 -35.31 5.89 -21.59
CA MET A 1 -34.69 4.73 -20.93
C MET A 1 -33.23 4.78 -21.26
N PRO A 2 -32.32 4.62 -20.32
CA PRO A 2 -30.89 4.56 -20.63
C PRO A 2 -30.66 3.30 -21.49
N THR A 3 -30.20 3.49 -22.70
CA THR A 3 -29.86 2.43 -23.64
C THR A 3 -28.36 2.16 -23.50
N LYS A 4 -27.99 0.88 -23.34
CA LYS A 4 -26.59 0.50 -23.38
C LYS A 4 -25.98 0.87 -24.73
N LEU A 5 -24.77 1.40 -24.78
CA LEU A 5 -24.08 1.88 -26.01
C LEU A 5 -24.08 0.83 -27.16
N TRP A 6 -24.18 -0.46 -26.84
CA TRP A 6 -24.16 -1.59 -27.78
C TRP A 6 -25.51 -2.25 -27.97
N GLU A 7 -26.62 -1.75 -27.39
CA GLU A 7 -27.91 -2.37 -27.40
C GLU A 7 -28.56 -2.34 -28.81
N LYS A 8 -28.85 -3.52 -29.33
CA LYS A 8 -29.50 -3.72 -30.61
C LYS A 8 -30.90 -4.34 -30.41
N ASN A 9 -31.79 -3.66 -29.69
CA ASN A 9 -33.20 -4.07 -29.49
C ASN A 9 -33.43 -5.51 -28.94
N VAL A 10 -32.46 -6.04 -28.14
CA VAL A 10 -32.63 -7.32 -27.46
C VAL A 10 -32.79 -7.01 -25.96
N GLN A 11 -33.95 -7.39 -25.40
CA GLN A 11 -34.17 -7.32 -23.96
C GLN A 11 -33.20 -8.30 -23.26
N VAL A 12 -32.27 -7.76 -22.44
CA VAL A 12 -31.39 -8.58 -21.61
C VAL A 12 -32.17 -9.05 -20.39
N ASN A 13 -32.04 -10.32 -20.06
CA ASN A 13 -32.64 -10.88 -18.85
C ASN A 13 -32.00 -10.28 -17.63
N ASP A 14 -32.79 -9.79 -16.67
CA ASP A 14 -32.28 -9.13 -15.42
C ASP A 14 -31.34 -10.01 -14.62
N ALA A 15 -31.47 -11.33 -14.66
CA ALA A 15 -30.58 -12.25 -14.00
C ALA A 15 -29.19 -12.28 -14.67
N ILE A 16 -29.15 -12.21 -16.00
CA ILE A 16 -27.88 -12.12 -16.76
C ILE A 16 -27.23 -10.77 -16.51
N GLU A 17 -28.02 -9.70 -16.50
CA GLU A 17 -27.49 -8.37 -16.21
C GLU A 17 -26.86 -8.29 -14.82
N ARG A 18 -27.58 -8.73 -13.79
CA ARG A 18 -27.04 -8.80 -12.42
C ARG A 18 -25.77 -9.64 -12.32
N PHE A 19 -25.71 -10.77 -13.02
CA PHE A 19 -24.54 -11.63 -13.01
C PHE A 19 -23.33 -10.99 -13.72
N THR A 20 -23.54 -10.30 -14.83
CA THR A 20 -22.46 -9.73 -15.64
C THR A 20 -21.98 -8.36 -15.17
N VAL A 21 -22.83 -7.58 -14.52
CA VAL A 21 -22.43 -6.28 -13.91
C VAL A 21 -21.85 -6.52 -12.53
N GLY A 22 -22.39 -7.45 -11.74
CA GLY A 22 -21.93 -7.71 -10.38
C GLY A 22 -21.91 -6.44 -9.54
N HIS A 23 -20.78 -6.20 -8.88
CA HIS A 23 -20.50 -5.00 -8.07
C HIS A 23 -19.74 -3.91 -8.84
N ASP A 24 -19.71 -3.99 -10.17
CA ASP A 24 -18.89 -3.09 -11.00
C ASP A 24 -19.28 -1.62 -10.82
N ARG A 25 -20.57 -1.31 -10.66
CA ARG A 25 -21.05 0.06 -10.43
C ARG A 25 -20.49 0.66 -9.14
N GLU A 26 -20.52 -0.09 -8.04
CA GLU A 26 -19.97 0.37 -6.76
C GLU A 26 -18.44 0.51 -6.82
N LEU A 27 -17.78 -0.44 -7.47
CA LEU A 27 -16.32 -0.44 -7.61
C LEU A 27 -15.82 0.63 -8.59
N ASP A 28 -16.58 0.95 -9.63
CA ASP A 28 -16.24 2.00 -10.59
C ASP A 28 -16.30 3.41 -9.97
N LEU A 29 -16.99 3.59 -8.84
CA LEU A 29 -16.93 4.86 -8.11
C LEU A 29 -15.50 5.17 -7.61
N TYR A 30 -14.68 4.16 -7.32
CA TYR A 30 -13.24 4.35 -7.06
C TYR A 30 -12.50 4.95 -8.25
N LEU A 31 -12.97 4.71 -9.47
CA LEU A 31 -12.32 5.08 -10.71
C LEU A 31 -12.84 6.40 -11.30
N ALA A 32 -13.97 6.92 -10.81
CA ALA A 32 -14.69 8.04 -11.43
C ALA A 32 -13.83 9.27 -11.72
N LYS A 33 -13.08 9.77 -10.75
CA LYS A 33 -12.21 10.94 -10.96
C LYS A 33 -11.09 10.67 -11.95
N TYR A 34 -10.62 9.43 -12.05
CA TYR A 34 -9.54 9.04 -12.95
C TYR A 34 -10.00 8.88 -14.39
N ASP A 35 -11.21 8.37 -14.61
CA ASP A 35 -11.85 8.36 -15.94
C ASP A 35 -12.02 9.77 -16.50
N VAL A 36 -12.42 10.71 -15.64
CA VAL A 36 -12.55 12.13 -16.01
C VAL A 36 -11.20 12.74 -16.37
N LEU A 37 -10.13 12.52 -15.57
CA LEU A 37 -8.77 12.98 -15.87
C LEU A 37 -8.27 12.40 -17.20
N GLY A 38 -8.45 11.09 -17.41
CA GLY A 38 -8.12 10.42 -18.65
C GLY A 38 -8.86 11.00 -19.84
N SER A 39 -10.16 11.28 -19.67
CA SER A 39 -11.00 11.88 -20.69
C SER A 39 -10.56 13.31 -21.04
N MET A 40 -10.15 14.15 -20.07
CA MET A 40 -9.60 15.47 -20.33
C MET A 40 -8.33 15.43 -21.17
N ALA A 41 -7.40 14.53 -20.85
CA ALA A 41 -6.19 14.36 -21.62
C ALA A 41 -6.48 13.85 -23.04
N HIS A 42 -7.44 12.94 -23.17
CA HIS A 42 -7.86 12.37 -24.45
C HIS A 42 -8.46 13.42 -25.38
N ILE A 43 -9.45 14.20 -24.91
CA ILE A 43 -10.09 15.23 -25.74
C ILE A 43 -9.12 16.36 -26.13
N THR A 44 -8.16 16.67 -25.26
CA THR A 44 -7.08 17.65 -25.58
C THR A 44 -6.23 17.11 -26.75
N MET A 45 -5.93 15.83 -26.75
CA MET A 45 -5.25 15.17 -27.86
C MET A 45 -6.15 15.12 -29.13
N LEU A 46 -7.45 14.85 -29.00
CA LEU A 46 -8.37 14.84 -30.15
C LEU A 46 -8.44 16.18 -30.87
N GLU A 47 -8.38 17.30 -30.12
CA GLU A 47 -8.33 18.63 -30.71
C GLU A 47 -7.02 18.81 -31.50
N SER A 48 -5.89 18.41 -30.94
CA SER A 48 -4.57 18.56 -31.60
C SER A 48 -4.45 17.80 -32.92
N ILE A 49 -5.25 16.73 -33.11
CA ILE A 49 -5.29 15.94 -34.35
C ILE A 49 -6.51 16.30 -35.25
N GLY A 50 -7.26 17.37 -34.89
CA GLY A 50 -8.34 17.91 -35.70
C GLY A 50 -9.68 17.17 -35.65
N LEU A 51 -9.88 16.29 -34.65
CA LEU A 51 -11.18 15.62 -34.42
C LEU A 51 -12.14 16.43 -33.55
N LEU A 52 -11.64 17.44 -32.84
CA LEU A 52 -12.40 18.45 -32.12
C LEU A 52 -11.94 19.85 -32.57
N THR A 53 -12.84 20.82 -32.52
CA THR A 53 -12.49 22.22 -32.61
C THR A 53 -12.06 22.76 -31.24
N ALA A 54 -11.35 23.88 -31.19
CA ALA A 54 -10.96 24.53 -29.94
C ALA A 54 -12.17 24.93 -29.06
N ASP A 55 -13.31 25.30 -29.67
CA ASP A 55 -14.53 25.64 -28.96
C ASP A 55 -15.20 24.39 -28.34
N GLU A 56 -15.23 23.28 -29.09
CA GLU A 56 -15.73 22.00 -28.56
C GLU A 56 -14.85 21.52 -27.40
N LEU A 57 -13.52 21.59 -27.55
CA LEU A 57 -12.60 21.24 -26.46
C LEU A 57 -12.86 22.06 -25.20
N ARG A 58 -12.97 23.39 -25.33
CA ARG A 58 -13.22 24.28 -24.20
C ARG A 58 -14.51 23.92 -23.46
N THR A 59 -15.57 23.65 -24.22
CA THR A 59 -16.87 23.28 -23.67
C THR A 59 -16.83 21.92 -22.96
N LEU A 60 -16.19 20.91 -23.56
CA LEU A 60 -16.04 19.58 -22.98
C LEU A 60 -15.17 19.62 -21.71
N LEU A 61 -14.06 20.38 -21.70
CA LEU A 61 -13.21 20.53 -20.52
C LEU A 61 -13.96 21.18 -19.34
N ALA A 62 -14.80 22.20 -19.62
CA ALA A 62 -15.59 22.85 -18.57
C ALA A 62 -16.55 21.85 -17.89
N GLU A 63 -17.25 21.02 -18.69
CA GLU A 63 -18.16 20.00 -18.15
C GLU A 63 -17.42 18.85 -17.45
N LEU A 64 -16.30 18.39 -17.99
CA LEU A 64 -15.48 17.35 -17.33
C LEU A 64 -14.93 17.83 -15.99
N ARG A 65 -14.52 19.10 -15.86
CA ARG A 65 -14.10 19.66 -14.56
C ARG A 65 -15.25 19.67 -13.54
N ALA A 66 -16.46 19.96 -13.97
CA ALA A 66 -17.63 19.89 -13.10
C ALA A 66 -17.90 18.45 -12.63
N ILE A 67 -17.82 17.48 -13.56
CA ILE A 67 -17.98 16.04 -13.23
C ILE A 67 -16.84 15.58 -12.29
N TYR A 68 -15.60 16.02 -12.54
CA TYR A 68 -14.46 15.73 -11.65
C TYR A 68 -14.71 16.23 -10.23
N ALA A 69 -15.19 17.48 -10.08
CA ALA A 69 -15.47 18.04 -8.77
C ALA A 69 -16.58 17.27 -8.02
N ASP A 70 -17.56 16.74 -8.74
CA ASP A 70 -18.59 15.88 -8.15
C ASP A 70 -18.01 14.51 -7.75
N ALA A 71 -17.14 13.91 -8.57
CA ALA A 71 -16.48 12.64 -8.28
C ALA A 71 -15.53 12.76 -7.07
N ASP A 72 -14.71 13.81 -7.03
CA ASP A 72 -13.76 14.05 -5.93
C ASP A 72 -14.47 14.34 -4.60
N ALA A 73 -15.65 14.97 -4.67
CA ALA A 73 -16.49 15.23 -3.50
C ALA A 73 -17.43 14.05 -3.12
N GLY A 74 -17.32 12.91 -3.78
CA GLY A 74 -18.16 11.73 -3.52
C GLY A 74 -19.65 11.90 -3.89
N ARG A 75 -19.98 12.83 -4.78
CA ARG A 75 -21.36 13.08 -5.25
C ARG A 75 -21.67 12.43 -6.59
N PHE A 76 -20.67 11.90 -7.29
CA PHE A 76 -20.85 11.22 -8.55
C PHE A 76 -21.57 9.88 -8.30
N VAL A 77 -22.55 9.57 -9.13
CA VAL A 77 -23.30 8.32 -9.08
C VAL A 77 -23.41 7.73 -10.48
N ILE A 78 -23.42 6.42 -10.58
CA ILE A 78 -23.72 5.71 -11.82
C ILE A 78 -25.20 5.36 -11.78
N GLU A 79 -25.99 5.89 -12.71
CA GLU A 79 -27.45 5.74 -12.76
C GLU A 79 -27.86 4.29 -12.99
N ASP A 80 -29.01 3.91 -12.44
CA ASP A 80 -29.61 2.60 -12.73
C ASP A 80 -29.80 2.39 -14.23
N GLY A 81 -29.32 1.24 -14.73
CA GLY A 81 -29.35 0.90 -16.15
C GLY A 81 -28.13 1.39 -16.95
N VAL A 82 -27.23 2.14 -16.33
CA VAL A 82 -25.88 2.43 -16.86
C VAL A 82 -24.92 1.36 -16.41
N GLU A 83 -24.05 0.87 -17.29
CA GLU A 83 -23.20 -0.30 -17.03
C GLU A 83 -21.98 0.03 -16.16
N ASP A 84 -21.31 1.16 -16.42
CA ASP A 84 -20.03 1.54 -15.85
C ASP A 84 -19.81 3.06 -15.83
N VAL A 85 -18.69 3.48 -15.23
CA VAL A 85 -18.28 4.87 -15.12
C VAL A 85 -18.12 5.54 -16.50
N HIS A 86 -17.54 4.83 -17.47
CA HIS A 86 -17.30 5.38 -18.82
C HIS A 86 -18.60 5.77 -19.51
N SER A 87 -19.60 4.88 -19.40
CA SER A 87 -20.94 5.11 -19.94
C SER A 87 -21.66 6.26 -19.25
N GLU A 88 -21.49 6.41 -17.93
CA GLU A 88 -22.09 7.51 -17.18
C GLU A 88 -21.50 8.86 -17.57
N VAL A 89 -20.16 8.97 -17.66
CA VAL A 89 -19.50 10.20 -18.09
C VAL A 89 -19.94 10.60 -19.51
N GLU A 90 -19.98 9.67 -20.45
CA GLU A 90 -20.45 9.93 -21.83
C GLU A 90 -21.92 10.34 -21.83
N LEU A 91 -22.78 9.70 -21.04
CA LEU A 91 -24.20 10.02 -20.91
C LEU A 91 -24.41 11.45 -20.38
N LEU A 92 -23.70 11.82 -19.33
CA LEU A 92 -23.76 13.17 -18.74
C LEU A 92 -23.35 14.23 -19.76
N LEU A 93 -22.22 14.00 -20.47
CA LEU A 93 -21.75 14.92 -21.51
C LEU A 93 -22.75 15.01 -22.67
N THR A 94 -23.32 13.89 -23.12
CA THR A 94 -24.31 13.84 -24.19
C THR A 94 -25.60 14.58 -23.81
N ARG A 95 -26.08 14.42 -22.59
CA ARG A 95 -27.27 15.12 -22.08
C ARG A 95 -27.06 16.65 -22.02
N ARG A 96 -25.87 17.09 -21.66
CA ARG A 96 -25.55 18.51 -21.49
C ARG A 96 -25.13 19.18 -22.78
N LEU A 97 -24.41 18.48 -23.67
CA LEU A 97 -23.75 19.05 -24.84
C LEU A 97 -24.23 18.48 -26.18
N GLY A 98 -25.18 17.52 -26.18
CA GLY A 98 -25.65 16.88 -27.38
C GLY A 98 -24.58 16.12 -28.15
N ASP A 99 -24.50 16.33 -29.48
CA ASP A 99 -23.56 15.62 -30.34
C ASP A 99 -22.07 15.91 -30.04
N VAL A 100 -21.75 17.04 -29.45
CA VAL A 100 -20.39 17.34 -29.00
C VAL A 100 -19.96 16.37 -27.90
N GLY A 101 -20.85 16.04 -26.95
CA GLY A 101 -20.58 15.08 -25.90
C GLY A 101 -20.24 13.68 -26.41
N LYS A 102 -20.86 13.25 -27.51
CA LYS A 102 -20.59 11.94 -28.12
C LYS A 102 -19.20 11.80 -28.73
N LYS A 103 -18.56 12.91 -29.08
CA LYS A 103 -17.23 12.90 -29.70
C LYS A 103 -16.12 12.39 -28.79
N ILE A 104 -16.34 12.41 -27.47
CA ILE A 104 -15.37 11.98 -26.47
C ILE A 104 -14.89 10.52 -26.68
N HIS A 105 -15.71 9.67 -27.27
CA HIS A 105 -15.38 8.26 -27.49
C HIS A 105 -14.52 8.01 -28.73
N SER A 106 -14.26 9.02 -29.56
CA SER A 106 -13.49 8.88 -30.80
C SER A 106 -12.07 8.37 -30.54
N GLY A 107 -11.66 7.30 -31.22
CA GLY A 107 -10.29 6.76 -31.15
C GLY A 107 -9.94 5.98 -29.89
N ARG A 108 -10.88 5.70 -28.99
CA ARG A 108 -10.64 4.87 -27.80
C ARG A 108 -11.66 3.74 -27.66
N SER A 109 -11.42 2.85 -26.72
CA SER A 109 -12.31 1.77 -26.32
C SER A 109 -12.48 1.80 -24.79
N ARG A 110 -13.57 1.24 -24.27
CA ARG A 110 -13.72 0.97 -22.82
C ARG A 110 -12.54 0.15 -22.28
N ASN A 111 -11.90 -0.65 -23.13
CA ASN A 111 -10.77 -1.47 -22.74
C ASN A 111 -9.55 -0.63 -22.35
N ASP A 112 -9.15 0.38 -23.15
CA ASP A 112 -8.01 1.23 -22.78
C ASP A 112 -8.38 2.32 -21.78
N GLN A 113 -9.66 2.70 -21.68
CA GLN A 113 -10.16 3.58 -20.62
C GLN A 113 -9.96 2.93 -19.24
N VAL A 114 -10.52 1.73 -19.01
CA VAL A 114 -10.40 1.06 -17.71
C VAL A 114 -8.95 0.75 -17.34
N LEU A 115 -8.08 0.46 -18.31
CA LEU A 115 -6.65 0.29 -18.08
C LEU A 115 -6.01 1.57 -17.55
N LEU A 116 -6.36 2.70 -18.17
CA LEU A 116 -5.86 4.02 -17.75
C LEU A 116 -6.34 4.36 -16.33
N ASP A 117 -7.63 4.21 -16.09
CA ASP A 117 -8.24 4.53 -14.80
C ASP A 117 -7.62 3.73 -13.67
N LEU A 118 -7.43 2.42 -13.88
CA LEU A 118 -6.76 1.54 -12.91
C LEU A 118 -5.30 1.98 -12.65
N LYS A 119 -4.57 2.42 -13.69
CA LYS A 119 -3.20 2.90 -13.50
C LYS A 119 -3.14 4.25 -12.78
N LEU A 120 -4.04 5.17 -13.09
CA LEU A 120 -4.14 6.46 -12.40
C LEU A 120 -4.54 6.26 -10.94
N PHE A 121 -5.59 5.47 -10.67
CA PHE A 121 -6.00 5.06 -9.33
C PHE A 121 -4.85 4.42 -8.55
N THR A 122 -4.22 3.40 -9.13
CA THR A 122 -3.15 2.65 -8.46
C THR A 122 -1.95 3.55 -8.15
N ARG A 123 -1.61 4.46 -9.06
CA ARG A 123 -0.54 5.44 -8.88
C ARG A 123 -0.81 6.36 -7.68
N ASP A 124 -2.03 6.87 -7.56
CA ASP A 124 -2.48 7.73 -6.48
C ASP A 124 -2.49 6.96 -5.14
N LYS A 125 -3.05 5.76 -5.13
CA LYS A 125 -3.09 4.90 -3.94
C LYS A 125 -1.72 4.41 -3.47
N ILE A 126 -0.77 4.17 -4.40
CA ILE A 126 0.62 3.89 -4.02
C ILE A 126 1.25 5.09 -3.32
N ARG A 127 0.95 6.32 -3.73
CA ARG A 127 1.41 7.52 -3.03
C ARG A 127 0.90 7.53 -1.60
N ASP A 128 -0.41 7.34 -1.40
CA ASP A 128 -1.02 7.31 -0.07
C ASP A 128 -0.36 6.24 0.83
N VAL A 129 -0.18 5.02 0.31
CA VAL A 129 0.49 3.94 1.05
C VAL A 129 1.95 4.31 1.37
N ALA A 130 2.71 4.84 0.41
CA ALA A 130 4.11 5.22 0.61
C ALA A 130 4.26 6.32 1.68
N GLU A 131 3.37 7.32 1.68
CA GLU A 131 3.34 8.40 2.68
C GLU A 131 3.05 7.83 4.08
N HIS A 132 2.09 6.93 4.21
CA HIS A 132 1.77 6.29 5.49
C HIS A 132 2.86 5.33 5.97
N VAL A 133 3.54 4.62 5.07
CA VAL A 133 4.73 3.82 5.41
C VAL A 133 5.85 4.72 5.93
N MET A 134 6.13 5.84 5.27
CA MET A 134 7.12 6.82 5.74
C MET A 134 6.74 7.40 7.10
N ALA A 135 5.48 7.67 7.36
CA ALA A 135 4.99 8.13 8.66
C ALA A 135 5.23 7.08 9.77
N LEU A 136 4.93 5.81 9.48
CA LEU A 136 5.19 4.72 10.42
C LEU A 136 6.69 4.50 10.66
N ILE A 137 7.54 4.55 9.62
CA ILE A 137 9.00 4.51 9.76
C ILE A 137 9.48 5.64 10.68
N GLY A 138 9.01 6.87 10.46
CA GLY A 138 9.37 8.03 11.28
C GLY A 138 9.00 7.84 12.75
N GLU A 139 7.82 7.31 13.05
CA GLU A 139 7.39 7.04 14.41
C GLU A 139 8.18 5.91 15.06
N LEU A 140 8.42 4.81 14.34
CA LEU A 140 9.24 3.70 14.84
C LEU A 140 10.66 4.15 15.17
N GLN A 141 11.27 5.00 14.35
CA GLN A 141 12.58 5.58 14.61
C GLN A 141 12.58 6.53 15.81
N ALA A 142 11.51 7.33 15.97
CA ALA A 142 11.37 8.19 17.14
C ALA A 142 11.29 7.37 18.44
N GLN A 143 10.54 6.27 18.44
CA GLN A 143 10.48 5.34 19.57
C GLN A 143 11.80 4.60 19.78
N SER A 144 12.47 4.18 18.69
CA SER A 144 13.79 3.57 18.74
C SER A 144 14.83 4.48 19.44
N GLU A 145 14.88 5.75 19.08
CA GLU A 145 15.79 6.72 19.72
C GLU A 145 15.39 7.03 21.17
N ARG A 146 14.10 7.19 21.45
CA ARG A 146 13.60 7.45 22.81
C ARG A 146 13.98 6.35 23.78
N HIS A 147 13.89 5.09 23.36
CA HIS A 147 14.08 3.91 24.16
C HIS A 147 15.38 3.14 23.83
N ARG A 148 16.35 3.82 23.23
CA ARG A 148 17.61 3.21 22.74
C ARG A 148 18.38 2.44 23.80
N ASN A 149 18.32 2.89 25.06
CA ASN A 149 19.03 2.32 26.20
C ASN A 149 18.15 1.46 27.10
N VAL A 150 16.84 1.33 26.79
CA VAL A 150 15.93 0.50 27.56
C VAL A 150 16.08 -0.94 27.10
N LEU A 151 16.75 -1.75 27.90
CA LEU A 151 17.00 -3.15 27.60
C LEU A 151 15.72 -3.99 27.72
N MET A 152 15.63 -5.01 26.90
CA MET A 152 14.61 -6.04 26.95
C MET A 152 15.22 -7.41 26.62
N PRO A 153 14.62 -8.52 27.08
CA PRO A 153 15.08 -9.85 26.69
C PRO A 153 14.91 -10.10 25.20
N GLY A 154 15.97 -10.50 24.51
CA GLY A 154 15.92 -11.07 23.18
C GLY A 154 15.60 -12.56 23.25
N TYR A 155 14.83 -13.05 22.27
CA TYR A 155 14.36 -14.43 22.20
C TYR A 155 14.83 -15.14 20.95
N THR A 156 15.23 -16.38 21.10
CA THR A 156 15.34 -17.36 20.00
C THR A 156 14.56 -18.62 20.40
N HIS A 157 13.81 -19.22 19.48
CA HIS A 157 12.96 -20.39 19.77
C HIS A 157 11.95 -20.18 20.94
N LEU A 158 11.51 -18.94 21.15
CA LEU A 158 10.72 -18.52 22.34
C LEU A 158 11.42 -18.80 23.68
N GLN A 159 12.73 -18.95 23.69
CA GLN A 159 13.57 -19.03 24.88
C GLN A 159 14.33 -17.72 25.03
N VAL A 160 14.52 -17.28 26.26
CA VAL A 160 15.36 -16.12 26.58
C VAL A 160 16.78 -16.40 26.08
N ALA A 161 17.32 -15.51 25.27
CA ALA A 161 18.63 -15.70 24.63
C ALA A 161 19.65 -14.69 25.11
N MET A 162 19.61 -13.47 24.60
CA MET A 162 20.60 -12.43 24.84
C MET A 162 19.91 -11.08 25.13
N PRO A 163 20.63 -10.10 25.70
CA PRO A 163 20.12 -8.75 25.83
C PRO A 163 19.76 -8.15 24.46
N SER A 164 18.61 -7.51 24.39
CA SER A 164 18.17 -6.65 23.32
C SER A 164 17.74 -5.30 23.89
N SER A 165 17.22 -4.41 23.06
CA SER A 165 16.64 -3.14 23.52
C SER A 165 15.36 -2.82 22.74
N PHE A 166 14.49 -1.99 23.34
CA PHE A 166 13.37 -1.43 22.60
C PHE A 166 13.84 -0.60 21.41
N GLY A 167 15.00 0.05 21.50
CA GLY A 167 15.62 0.72 20.36
C GLY A 167 15.84 -0.19 19.17
N LEU A 168 16.40 -1.39 19.40
CA LEU A 168 16.58 -2.40 18.35
C LEU A 168 15.25 -2.93 17.84
N TRP A 169 14.29 -3.21 18.72
CA TRP A 169 12.99 -3.76 18.32
C TRP A 169 12.22 -2.81 17.39
N PHE A 170 12.08 -1.54 17.77
CA PHE A 170 11.42 -0.54 16.91
C PHE A 170 12.22 -0.29 15.63
N GLY A 171 13.55 -0.18 15.73
CA GLY A 171 14.45 0.05 14.58
C GLY A 171 14.37 -1.07 13.53
N ALA A 172 14.23 -2.33 13.95
CA ALA A 172 14.12 -3.47 13.06
C ALA A 172 12.87 -3.39 12.15
N TYR A 173 11.73 -2.94 12.68
CA TYR A 173 10.53 -2.74 11.87
C TYR A 173 10.63 -1.52 10.96
N ALA A 174 11.32 -0.46 11.38
CA ALA A 174 11.60 0.69 10.52
C ALA A 174 12.46 0.29 9.33
N GLU A 175 13.49 -0.52 9.53
CA GLU A 175 14.37 -1.01 8.47
C GLU A 175 13.64 -1.97 7.52
N SER A 176 12.83 -2.90 8.05
CA SER A 176 12.00 -3.80 7.24
C SER A 176 11.04 -3.04 6.33
N LEU A 177 10.37 -1.99 6.83
CA LEU A 177 9.49 -1.14 6.03
C LEU A 177 10.26 -0.31 4.99
N ALA A 178 11.50 0.09 5.26
CA ALA A 178 12.35 0.76 4.27
C ALA A 178 12.69 -0.17 3.10
N ASP A 179 12.89 -1.46 3.34
CA ASP A 179 13.06 -2.48 2.30
C ASP A 179 11.76 -2.70 1.51
N ASP A 180 10.60 -2.75 2.19
CA ASP A 180 9.29 -2.88 1.53
C ASP A 180 9.00 -1.71 0.58
N LEU A 181 9.45 -0.49 0.91
CA LEU A 181 9.35 0.67 0.01
C LEU A 181 10.09 0.48 -1.30
N VAL A 182 11.21 -0.24 -1.32
CA VAL A 182 11.96 -0.52 -2.55
C VAL A 182 11.11 -1.35 -3.52
N LEU A 183 10.40 -2.36 -3.00
CA LEU A 183 9.51 -3.17 -3.82
C LEU A 183 8.30 -2.36 -4.31
N LEU A 184 7.74 -1.50 -3.45
CA LEU A 184 6.63 -0.62 -3.82
C LEU A 184 7.04 0.39 -4.91
N GLU A 185 8.25 0.94 -4.83
CA GLU A 185 8.79 1.85 -5.84
C GLU A 185 8.98 1.14 -7.20
N ALA A 186 9.48 -0.09 -7.18
CA ALA A 186 9.60 -0.90 -8.40
C ALA A 186 8.22 -1.20 -9.04
N ALA A 187 7.20 -1.49 -8.22
CA ALA A 187 5.82 -1.67 -8.68
C ALA A 187 5.24 -0.35 -9.24
N TYR A 188 5.52 0.78 -8.59
CA TYR A 188 5.11 2.10 -9.07
C TYR A 188 5.67 2.39 -10.47
N ARG A 189 6.94 2.13 -10.73
CA ARG A 189 7.56 2.35 -12.06
C ARG A 189 6.89 1.55 -13.17
N THR A 190 6.37 0.36 -12.90
CA THR A 190 5.61 -0.41 -13.90
C THR A 190 4.19 0.11 -14.07
N THR A 191 3.60 0.67 -13.02
CA THR A 191 2.28 1.30 -13.03
C THR A 191 2.30 2.64 -13.76
N ASN A 192 3.36 3.43 -13.56
CA ASN A 192 3.47 4.80 -14.09
C ASN A 192 3.84 4.82 -15.59
N ARG A 193 3.05 4.06 -16.40
CA ARG A 193 3.18 3.94 -17.86
C ARG A 193 1.79 4.04 -18.49
N ASN A 194 1.64 4.97 -19.44
CA ASN A 194 0.37 5.28 -20.11
C ASN A 194 -0.10 4.15 -21.05
N PRO A 195 -1.28 3.54 -20.86
CA PRO A 195 -1.85 2.56 -21.77
C PRO A 195 -2.77 3.18 -22.82
N LEU A 196 -3.22 4.45 -22.62
CA LEU A 196 -4.23 5.10 -23.46
C LEU A 196 -3.81 5.19 -24.92
N GLY A 197 -4.78 5.04 -25.83
CA GLY A 197 -4.58 4.98 -27.26
C GLY A 197 -4.20 3.59 -27.78
N SER A 198 -4.23 2.56 -26.89
CA SER A 198 -4.21 1.16 -27.35
C SER A 198 -5.55 0.70 -27.90
N ALA A 199 -6.62 1.48 -27.69
CA ALA A 199 -8.00 1.20 -28.08
C ALA A 199 -8.43 -0.19 -27.57
N ALA A 200 -8.99 -1.03 -28.43
CA ALA A 200 -9.35 -2.39 -28.04
C ALA A 200 -8.16 -3.35 -27.92
N GLY A 201 -6.93 -2.83 -27.88
CA GLY A 201 -5.69 -3.61 -27.77
C GLY A 201 -4.92 -3.77 -29.09
N TYR A 202 -5.42 -3.17 -30.17
CA TYR A 202 -4.81 -3.29 -31.49
C TYR A 202 -4.57 -1.95 -32.18
N GLY A 203 -4.68 -0.84 -31.42
CA GLY A 203 -4.49 0.50 -31.91
C GLY A 203 -5.70 1.07 -32.68
N SER A 204 -5.50 2.16 -33.38
CA SER A 204 -6.52 2.91 -34.11
C SER A 204 -5.99 3.37 -35.47
N SER A 205 -6.90 3.58 -36.43
CA SER A 205 -6.58 4.26 -37.70
C SER A 205 -6.51 5.79 -37.56
N PHE A 206 -6.94 6.35 -36.44
CA PHE A 206 -6.71 7.77 -36.14
C PHE A 206 -5.24 7.99 -35.75
N PRO A 207 -4.63 9.16 -36.08
CA PRO A 207 -3.25 9.48 -35.73
C PRO A 207 -3.13 9.93 -34.28
N LEU A 208 -3.48 9.06 -33.33
CA LEU A 208 -3.51 9.37 -31.89
C LEU A 208 -2.12 9.74 -31.37
N ASP A 209 -1.98 10.92 -30.76
CA ASP A 209 -0.74 11.33 -30.07
C ASP A 209 -0.68 10.79 -28.64
N ARG A 210 -0.17 9.56 -28.53
CA ARG A 210 0.03 8.89 -27.23
C ARG A 210 1.11 9.54 -26.37
N GLU A 211 2.08 10.21 -26.98
CA GLU A 211 3.10 10.96 -26.24
C GLU A 211 2.50 12.19 -25.56
N MET A 212 1.59 12.88 -26.26
CA MET A 212 0.86 14.02 -25.67
C MET A 212 0.04 13.60 -24.46
N THR A 213 -0.77 12.55 -24.56
CA THR A 213 -1.55 12.06 -23.41
C THR A 213 -0.68 11.56 -22.26
N THR A 214 0.49 10.98 -22.55
CA THR A 214 1.49 10.58 -21.56
C THR A 214 2.01 11.80 -20.77
N ARG A 215 2.35 12.89 -21.46
CA ARG A 215 2.80 14.14 -20.81
C ARG A 215 1.69 14.80 -20.01
N LEU A 216 0.47 14.89 -20.57
CA LEU A 216 -0.68 15.55 -19.93
C LEU A 216 -1.07 14.84 -18.62
N LEU A 217 -0.96 13.53 -18.56
CA LEU A 217 -1.27 12.73 -17.38
C LEU A 217 -0.08 12.50 -16.45
N GLY A 218 1.09 13.07 -16.74
CA GLY A 218 2.28 12.98 -15.90
C GLY A 218 2.91 11.59 -15.80
N PHE A 219 2.65 10.69 -16.76
CA PHE A 219 3.31 9.40 -16.81
C PHE A 219 4.79 9.51 -17.15
N ASP A 220 5.62 8.57 -16.69
CA ASP A 220 7.05 8.50 -17.01
C ASP A 220 7.28 8.08 -18.47
N SER A 221 6.44 7.18 -18.96
CA SER A 221 6.48 6.60 -20.29
C SER A 221 5.13 6.02 -20.67
N MET A 222 5.07 5.28 -21.75
CA MET A 222 3.84 4.56 -22.16
C MET A 222 4.10 3.07 -22.30
N ASP A 223 3.04 2.30 -22.35
CA ASP A 223 3.07 0.92 -22.85
C ASP A 223 3.16 1.00 -24.39
N TYR A 224 4.37 0.87 -24.94
CA TYR A 224 4.63 1.13 -26.38
C TYR A 224 3.85 0.18 -27.30
N ASN A 225 3.84 -1.09 -26.98
CA ASN A 225 3.10 -2.08 -27.76
C ASN A 225 1.63 -2.09 -27.30
N VAL A 226 0.72 -1.78 -28.21
CA VAL A 226 -0.73 -1.69 -27.91
C VAL A 226 -1.34 -3.04 -27.47
N VAL A 227 -0.80 -4.16 -27.93
CA VAL A 227 -1.19 -5.49 -27.47
C VAL A 227 -0.71 -5.71 -26.04
N TYR A 228 0.52 -5.30 -25.73
CA TYR A 228 1.06 -5.39 -24.38
C TYR A 228 0.26 -4.54 -23.38
N ALA A 229 -0.23 -3.36 -23.81
CA ALA A 229 -1.08 -2.53 -22.93
C ALA A 229 -2.26 -3.33 -22.36
N GLN A 230 -2.94 -4.13 -23.20
CA GLN A 230 -4.02 -5.01 -22.76
C GLN A 230 -3.53 -6.21 -21.93
N MET A 231 -2.39 -6.83 -22.32
CA MET A 231 -1.78 -7.91 -21.56
C MET A 231 -1.28 -7.46 -20.19
N GLY A 232 -1.05 -6.17 -20.02
CA GLY A 232 -0.63 -5.55 -18.77
C GLY A 232 -1.68 -5.62 -17.68
N ARG A 233 -2.97 -5.74 -18.02
CA ARG A 233 -4.05 -5.88 -17.05
C ARG A 233 -3.94 -7.19 -16.27
N GLY A 234 -4.17 -7.15 -14.98
CA GLY A 234 -3.91 -8.24 -14.06
C GLY A 234 -2.43 -8.38 -13.71
N LYS A 235 -1.52 -8.30 -14.68
CA LYS A 235 -0.08 -8.34 -14.43
C LYS A 235 0.39 -7.16 -13.59
N ASN A 236 -0.06 -5.93 -13.90
CA ASN A 236 0.29 -4.74 -13.15
C ASN A 236 -0.28 -4.81 -11.72
N GLU A 237 -1.55 -5.12 -11.59
CA GLU A 237 -2.24 -5.24 -10.30
C GLU A 237 -1.58 -6.33 -9.43
N ARG A 238 -1.20 -7.47 -10.00
CA ARG A 238 -0.47 -8.51 -9.28
C ARG A 238 0.91 -8.04 -8.82
N THR A 239 1.63 -7.28 -9.64
CA THR A 239 2.94 -6.72 -9.27
C THR A 239 2.81 -5.78 -8.07
N VAL A 240 1.80 -4.92 -8.08
CA VAL A 240 1.49 -4.03 -6.96
C VAL A 240 1.04 -4.83 -5.73
N ALA A 241 0.21 -5.85 -5.92
CA ALA A 241 -0.26 -6.71 -4.85
C ALA A 241 0.89 -7.39 -4.09
N PHE A 242 1.98 -7.80 -4.78
CA PHE A 242 3.17 -8.32 -4.11
C PHE A 242 3.83 -7.28 -3.20
N ALA A 243 3.90 -6.03 -3.62
CA ALA A 243 4.45 -4.95 -2.80
C ALA A 243 3.56 -4.65 -1.58
N LEU A 244 2.24 -4.58 -1.77
CA LEU A 244 1.28 -4.42 -0.66
C LEU A 244 1.36 -5.59 0.32
N ALA A 245 1.52 -6.83 -0.19
CA ALA A 245 1.67 -8.03 0.64
C ALA A 245 2.96 -8.02 1.47
N GLY A 246 4.06 -7.47 0.94
CA GLY A 246 5.31 -7.27 1.68
C GLY A 246 5.10 -6.36 2.89
N ILE A 247 4.59 -5.15 2.65
CA ILE A 247 4.28 -4.17 3.72
C ILE A 247 3.32 -4.80 4.75
N ALA A 248 2.26 -5.45 4.28
CA ALA A 248 1.30 -6.12 5.16
C ALA A 248 1.96 -7.22 5.99
N GLY A 249 2.92 -7.97 5.43
CA GLY A 249 3.69 -8.98 6.15
C GLY A 249 4.50 -8.40 7.31
N THR A 250 5.21 -7.30 7.07
CA THR A 250 5.96 -6.57 8.10
C THR A 250 5.04 -6.04 9.20
N VAL A 251 3.93 -5.40 8.82
CA VAL A 251 2.96 -4.85 9.78
C VAL A 251 2.26 -5.95 10.58
N ALA A 252 1.90 -7.08 9.96
CA ALA A 252 1.31 -8.23 10.65
C ALA A 252 2.26 -8.82 11.70
N LYS A 253 3.56 -8.93 11.37
CA LYS A 253 4.59 -9.40 12.28
C LYS A 253 4.75 -8.46 13.47
N MET A 254 4.81 -7.15 13.23
CA MET A 254 4.86 -6.14 14.28
C MET A 254 3.63 -6.21 15.21
N ALA A 255 2.44 -6.36 14.62
CA ALA A 255 1.19 -6.49 15.37
C ALA A 255 1.17 -7.76 16.23
N PHE A 256 1.73 -8.87 15.74
CA PHE A 256 1.88 -10.09 16.51
C PHE A 256 2.80 -9.88 17.72
N ASP A 257 3.99 -9.29 17.53
CA ASP A 257 4.92 -8.99 18.62
C ASP A 257 4.27 -8.07 19.65
N ALA A 258 3.57 -7.02 19.21
CA ALA A 258 2.88 -6.10 20.10
C ALA A 258 1.81 -6.80 20.96
N CYS A 259 1.03 -7.71 20.38
CA CYS A 259 0.08 -8.54 21.13
C CYS A 259 0.79 -9.44 22.16
N LEU A 260 1.89 -10.09 21.74
CA LEU A 260 2.66 -10.98 22.60
C LEU A 260 3.29 -10.21 23.76
N PHE A 261 3.94 -9.09 23.49
CA PHE A 261 4.62 -8.27 24.49
C PHE A 261 3.65 -7.51 25.41
N ASN A 262 2.41 -7.25 24.97
CA ASN A 262 1.36 -6.70 25.82
C ASN A 262 0.70 -7.76 26.71
N SER A 263 0.92 -9.06 26.46
CA SER A 263 0.31 -10.11 27.25
C SER A 263 0.77 -10.07 28.72
N GLN A 264 -0.07 -10.56 29.62
CA GLN A 264 0.22 -10.57 31.08
C GLN A 264 1.50 -11.36 31.43
N ASN A 265 1.88 -12.36 30.60
CA ASN A 265 3.08 -13.17 30.84
C ASN A 265 4.36 -12.45 30.45
N PHE A 266 4.31 -11.55 29.46
CA PHE A 266 5.47 -10.75 29.05
C PHE A 266 5.45 -9.37 29.74
N GLY A 267 4.38 -8.60 29.57
CA GLY A 267 4.26 -7.28 30.20
C GLY A 267 5.33 -6.28 29.76
N PHE A 268 5.92 -6.45 28.56
CA PHE A 268 6.98 -5.59 28.05
C PHE A 268 6.49 -4.25 27.54
N VAL A 269 5.26 -4.25 27.02
CA VAL A 269 4.59 -3.02 26.57
C VAL A 269 3.20 -2.92 27.15
N LYS A 270 2.72 -1.70 27.26
CA LYS A 270 1.33 -1.41 27.66
C LYS A 270 0.71 -0.51 26.59
N LEU A 271 -0.44 -0.95 26.08
CA LEU A 271 -1.23 -0.18 25.13
C LEU A 271 -2.05 0.89 25.85
N PRO A 272 -2.35 2.04 25.19
CA PRO A 272 -3.31 3.03 25.68
C PRO A 272 -4.67 2.40 25.93
N ASP A 273 -5.38 2.88 26.93
CA ASP A 273 -6.70 2.34 27.30
C ASP A 273 -7.72 2.49 26.16
N GLU A 274 -7.65 3.58 25.40
CA GLU A 274 -8.48 3.83 24.23
C GLU A 274 -8.20 2.90 23.03
N CYS A 275 -7.06 2.20 23.05
CA CYS A 275 -6.68 1.20 22.03
C CYS A 275 -6.93 -0.23 22.48
N THR A 276 -7.64 -0.42 23.60
CA THR A 276 -7.95 -1.73 24.17
C THR A 276 -9.44 -1.86 24.38
N THR A 277 -9.98 -3.08 24.34
CA THR A 277 -11.36 -3.33 24.75
C THR A 277 -11.40 -4.08 26.06
N GLY A 278 -12.46 -3.82 26.85
CA GLY A 278 -12.71 -4.52 28.10
C GLY A 278 -13.42 -5.84 27.88
N SER A 279 -13.66 -6.55 28.98
CA SER A 279 -14.50 -7.73 29.02
C SER A 279 -15.81 -7.41 29.75
N SER A 280 -16.92 -7.94 29.24
CA SER A 280 -18.25 -7.77 29.89
C SER A 280 -18.36 -8.46 31.28
N ILE A 281 -17.46 -9.39 31.58
CA ILE A 281 -17.49 -10.21 32.81
C ILE A 281 -16.16 -10.21 33.58
N MET A 282 -15.06 -9.68 32.98
CA MET A 282 -13.73 -9.65 33.59
C MET A 282 -13.21 -8.20 33.65
N PRO A 283 -13.48 -7.45 34.74
CA PRO A 283 -13.21 -6.00 34.78
C PRO A 283 -11.71 -5.61 34.70
N HIS A 284 -10.80 -6.56 34.92
CA HIS A 284 -9.36 -6.37 34.84
C HIS A 284 -8.77 -6.59 33.44
N LYS A 285 -9.57 -7.17 32.51
CA LYS A 285 -9.07 -7.61 31.21
C LYS A 285 -9.08 -6.47 30.19
N LYS A 286 -7.95 -6.25 29.55
CA LYS A 286 -7.77 -5.30 28.45
C LYS A 286 -7.20 -6.04 27.24
N ASN A 287 -7.97 -6.07 26.16
CA ASN A 287 -7.62 -6.83 24.95
C ASN A 287 -6.91 -5.92 23.93
N PRO A 288 -5.87 -6.40 23.23
CA PRO A 288 -5.18 -5.65 22.19
C PRO A 288 -5.90 -5.72 20.84
N ASP A 289 -7.24 -5.56 20.82
CA ASP A 289 -8.11 -5.84 19.67
C ASP A 289 -7.67 -5.11 18.40
N VAL A 290 -7.15 -3.90 18.53
CA VAL A 290 -6.70 -3.13 17.36
C VAL A 290 -5.53 -3.82 16.68
N PHE A 291 -4.51 -4.29 17.42
CA PHE A 291 -3.41 -5.06 16.83
C PHE A 291 -3.84 -6.44 16.34
N GLU A 292 -4.83 -7.06 16.96
CA GLU A 292 -5.41 -8.32 16.45
C GLU A 292 -6.07 -8.10 15.09
N LEU A 293 -6.84 -7.02 14.92
CA LEU A 293 -7.49 -6.65 13.66
C LEU A 293 -6.47 -6.22 12.61
N ILE A 294 -5.44 -5.44 12.97
CA ILE A 294 -4.32 -5.11 12.06
C ILE A 294 -3.69 -6.39 11.53
N ARG A 295 -3.33 -7.32 12.42
CA ARG A 295 -2.75 -8.62 12.05
C ARG A 295 -3.65 -9.40 11.10
N ALA A 296 -4.94 -9.50 11.41
CA ALA A 296 -5.90 -10.25 10.60
C ALA A 296 -6.10 -9.62 9.21
N ARG A 297 -6.27 -8.30 9.13
CA ARG A 297 -6.41 -7.57 7.87
C ARG A 297 -5.14 -7.68 7.01
N CYS A 298 -3.96 -7.48 7.60
CA CYS A 298 -2.69 -7.61 6.92
C CYS A 298 -2.44 -9.05 6.44
N ASN A 299 -2.80 -10.07 7.23
CA ASN A 299 -2.71 -11.47 6.78
C ASN A 299 -3.63 -11.74 5.57
N ARG A 300 -4.82 -11.14 5.52
CA ARG A 300 -5.70 -11.24 4.36
C ARG A 300 -5.10 -10.57 3.12
N ILE A 301 -4.48 -9.39 3.27
CA ILE A 301 -3.82 -8.68 2.16
C ILE A 301 -2.67 -9.51 1.56
N GLN A 302 -1.97 -10.31 2.36
CA GLN A 302 -0.89 -11.19 1.88
C GLN A 302 -1.37 -12.25 0.87
N SER A 303 -2.66 -12.59 0.84
CA SER A 303 -3.22 -13.51 -0.17
C SER A 303 -3.58 -12.83 -1.50
N LEU A 304 -3.54 -11.50 -1.57
CA LEU A 304 -3.97 -10.74 -2.76
C LEU A 304 -3.24 -11.12 -4.06
N PRO A 305 -1.89 -11.31 -4.08
CA PRO A 305 -1.19 -11.71 -5.29
C PRO A 305 -1.67 -13.06 -5.84
N GLU A 306 -2.01 -14.00 -4.97
CA GLU A 306 -2.52 -15.32 -5.37
C GLU A 306 -3.93 -15.21 -5.94
N GLN A 307 -4.83 -14.47 -5.31
CA GLN A 307 -6.19 -14.23 -5.82
C GLN A 307 -6.15 -13.65 -7.23
N ILE A 308 -5.34 -12.61 -7.46
CA ILE A 308 -5.20 -11.99 -8.79
C ILE A 308 -4.60 -12.99 -9.79
N THR A 309 -3.61 -13.80 -9.37
CA THR A 309 -3.01 -14.82 -10.23
C THR A 309 -4.04 -15.84 -10.69
N LEU A 310 -4.92 -16.29 -9.82
CA LEU A 310 -5.97 -17.27 -10.15
C LEU A 310 -7.01 -16.69 -11.12
N ILE A 311 -7.40 -15.43 -10.94
CA ILE A 311 -8.35 -14.75 -11.83
C ILE A 311 -7.79 -14.61 -13.25
N MET A 312 -6.49 -14.27 -13.38
CA MET A 312 -5.88 -14.01 -14.68
C MET A 312 -5.30 -15.26 -15.38
N ASN A 313 -5.38 -16.42 -14.75
CA ASN A 313 -4.86 -17.66 -15.33
C ASN A 313 -5.66 -18.10 -16.56
N ASN A 314 -4.97 -18.73 -17.54
CA ASN A 314 -5.53 -19.35 -18.73
C ASN A 314 -6.20 -18.35 -19.70
N LEU A 315 -5.89 -17.06 -19.59
CA LEU A 315 -6.39 -16.05 -20.52
C LEU A 315 -5.39 -15.87 -21.68
N PRO A 316 -5.82 -15.97 -22.94
CA PRO A 316 -4.99 -15.61 -24.08
C PRO A 316 -4.82 -14.10 -24.19
N VAL A 317 -4.05 -13.67 -25.20
CA VAL A 317 -3.84 -12.24 -25.49
C VAL A 317 -5.15 -11.55 -25.86
N GLY A 318 -5.38 -10.37 -25.32
CA GLY A 318 -6.58 -9.55 -25.55
C GLY A 318 -7.31 -9.22 -24.26
N TYR A 319 -8.47 -8.58 -24.40
CA TYR A 319 -9.35 -8.27 -23.26
C TYR A 319 -10.28 -9.42 -22.95
N PHE A 320 -10.43 -9.73 -21.67
CA PHE A 320 -11.40 -10.70 -21.16
C PHE A 320 -12.13 -10.13 -19.95
N ARG A 321 -13.42 -10.44 -19.83
CA ARG A 321 -14.26 -9.94 -18.75
C ARG A 321 -13.88 -10.53 -17.38
N ASP A 322 -13.20 -11.67 -17.35
CA ASP A 322 -12.61 -12.28 -16.15
C ASP A 322 -11.82 -11.26 -15.33
N LEU A 323 -11.12 -10.35 -15.99
CA LEU A 323 -10.30 -9.32 -15.33
C LEU A 323 -11.12 -8.25 -14.59
N GLN A 324 -12.46 -8.23 -14.75
CA GLN A 324 -13.35 -7.41 -13.95
C GLN A 324 -13.31 -7.81 -12.47
N GLU A 325 -13.24 -9.12 -12.19
CA GLU A 325 -13.20 -9.69 -10.85
C GLU A 325 -11.99 -9.19 -10.03
N ILE A 326 -10.90 -8.74 -10.68
CA ILE A 326 -9.74 -8.17 -9.99
C ILE A 326 -10.11 -6.93 -9.19
N LYS A 327 -11.07 -6.12 -9.65
CA LYS A 327 -11.47 -4.89 -8.95
C LYS A 327 -11.99 -5.18 -7.55
N GLU A 328 -12.76 -6.26 -7.35
CA GLU A 328 -13.34 -6.63 -6.05
C GLU A 328 -12.29 -6.87 -4.97
N VAL A 329 -11.15 -7.44 -5.33
CA VAL A 329 -10.10 -7.77 -4.38
C VAL A 329 -9.01 -6.70 -4.30
N PHE A 330 -8.73 -6.01 -5.41
CA PHE A 330 -7.61 -5.09 -5.54
C PHE A 330 -7.92 -3.68 -5.01
N LEU A 331 -9.06 -3.08 -5.42
CA LEU A 331 -9.36 -1.70 -5.08
C LEU A 331 -9.50 -1.49 -3.55
N PRO A 332 -10.26 -2.30 -2.81
CA PRO A 332 -10.44 -2.13 -1.37
C PRO A 332 -9.17 -2.47 -0.55
N ALA A 333 -8.20 -3.18 -1.14
CA ALA A 333 -7.00 -3.60 -0.42
C ALA A 333 -6.12 -2.41 0.00
N PHE A 334 -6.12 -1.33 -0.78
CA PHE A 334 -5.39 -0.11 -0.46
C PHE A 334 -5.95 0.57 0.80
N ASP A 335 -7.26 0.76 0.86
CA ASP A 335 -7.90 1.38 2.02
C ASP A 335 -7.70 0.52 3.27
N ALA A 336 -7.81 -0.81 3.14
CA ALA A 336 -7.58 -1.73 4.24
C ALA A 336 -6.14 -1.68 4.77
N LEU A 337 -5.13 -1.53 3.89
CA LEU A 337 -3.72 -1.40 4.28
C LEU A 337 -3.45 -0.04 4.91
N THR A 338 -3.97 1.04 4.29
CA THR A 338 -3.83 2.41 4.80
C THR A 338 -4.40 2.53 6.21
N ASP A 339 -5.60 2.00 6.45
CA ASP A 339 -6.19 1.94 7.79
C ASP A 339 -5.27 1.25 8.81
N CYS A 340 -4.65 0.12 8.41
CA CYS A 340 -3.72 -0.60 9.28
C CYS A 340 -2.47 0.22 9.59
N LEU A 341 -1.90 0.92 8.60
CA LEU A 341 -0.72 1.79 8.77
C LEU A 341 -1.02 2.99 9.67
N VAL A 342 -2.16 3.64 9.46
CA VAL A 342 -2.61 4.79 10.29
C VAL A 342 -2.79 4.34 11.74
N MET A 343 -3.51 3.25 11.97
CA MET A 343 -3.74 2.74 13.33
C MET A 343 -2.45 2.26 13.99
N ALA A 344 -1.56 1.58 13.25
CA ALA A 344 -0.26 1.17 13.78
C ALA A 344 0.56 2.38 14.22
N THR A 345 0.65 3.41 13.38
CA THR A 345 1.37 4.66 13.69
C THR A 345 0.80 5.32 14.95
N TYR A 346 -0.53 5.42 15.02
CA TYR A 346 -1.22 6.01 16.18
C TYR A 346 -0.90 5.31 17.49
N ILE A 347 -0.94 3.96 17.49
CA ILE A 347 -0.73 3.17 18.71
C ILE A 347 0.75 3.14 19.10
N ILE A 348 1.65 2.98 18.15
CA ILE A 348 3.12 3.00 18.40
C ILE A 348 3.54 4.31 19.05
N HIS A 349 3.00 5.44 18.59
CA HIS A 349 3.25 6.75 19.20
C HIS A 349 2.89 6.81 20.69
N ARG A 350 1.87 6.09 21.12
CA ARG A 350 1.29 6.13 22.48
C ARG A 350 1.64 4.92 23.34
N MET A 351 2.29 3.93 22.74
CA MET A 351 2.70 2.71 23.45
C MET A 351 3.69 3.05 24.55
N LYS A 352 3.48 2.47 25.73
CA LYS A 352 4.42 2.60 26.85
C LYS A 352 5.25 1.33 26.95
N VAL A 353 6.57 1.49 27.06
CA VAL A 353 7.49 0.39 27.33
C VAL A 353 7.65 0.20 28.83
N ASN A 354 7.88 -1.04 29.25
CA ASN A 354 8.22 -1.35 30.63
C ASN A 354 9.75 -1.25 30.79
N GLU A 355 10.22 -0.23 31.52
CA GLU A 355 11.65 -0.01 31.77
C GLU A 355 12.21 -0.92 32.88
N HIS A 356 11.36 -1.68 33.59
CA HIS A 356 11.67 -2.51 34.75
C HIS A 356 11.65 -4.02 34.47
N ILE A 357 11.67 -4.44 33.18
CA ILE A 357 11.64 -5.86 32.82
C ILE A 357 12.80 -6.61 33.47
N LEU A 358 13.98 -6.02 33.49
CA LEU A 358 15.21 -6.65 33.96
C LEU A 358 15.39 -6.61 35.49
N ASP A 359 14.42 -6.08 36.25
CA ASP A 359 14.36 -6.23 37.68
C ASP A 359 14.00 -7.68 38.09
N ASP A 360 13.42 -8.44 37.17
CA ASP A 360 13.09 -9.86 37.38
C ASP A 360 14.34 -10.74 37.12
N ALA A 361 14.79 -11.42 38.17
CA ALA A 361 15.99 -12.28 38.17
C ALA A 361 15.88 -13.45 37.14
N ARG A 362 14.68 -13.83 36.66
CA ARG A 362 14.54 -14.85 35.61
C ARG A 362 15.27 -14.49 34.31
N TYR A 363 15.62 -13.22 34.12
CA TYR A 363 16.34 -12.73 32.95
C TYR A 363 17.85 -12.62 33.16
N ASP A 364 18.37 -12.88 34.35
CA ASP A 364 19.78 -12.70 34.66
C ASP A 364 20.69 -13.54 33.76
N ALA A 365 20.34 -14.77 33.48
CA ALA A 365 21.13 -15.67 32.64
C ALA A 365 21.27 -15.20 31.17
N MET A 366 20.49 -14.26 30.70
CA MET A 366 20.63 -13.72 29.33
C MET A 366 21.94 -12.94 29.13
N PHE A 367 22.56 -12.46 30.22
CA PHE A 367 23.83 -11.77 30.19
C PHE A 367 25.05 -12.72 30.20
N SER A 368 24.82 -14.03 30.18
CA SER A 368 25.90 -15.03 30.27
C SER A 368 26.92 -14.90 29.14
N VAL A 369 26.49 -14.58 27.94
CA VAL A 369 27.38 -14.40 26.76
C VAL A 369 28.27 -13.16 26.96
N GLU A 370 27.74 -12.08 27.53
CA GLU A 370 28.50 -10.86 27.84
C GLU A 370 29.63 -11.18 28.83
N GLU A 371 29.36 -11.97 29.87
CA GLU A 371 30.39 -12.40 30.87
C GLU A 371 31.40 -13.35 30.21
N VAL A 372 30.99 -14.31 29.38
CA VAL A 372 31.91 -15.16 28.62
C VAL A 372 32.85 -14.32 27.76
N ASN A 373 32.30 -13.33 27.04
CA ASN A 373 33.10 -12.44 26.20
C ASN A 373 34.05 -11.57 27.01
N ARG A 374 33.63 -11.06 28.17
CA ARG A 374 34.48 -10.29 29.10
C ARG A 374 35.65 -11.13 29.61
N LEU A 375 35.41 -12.35 30.01
CA LEU A 375 36.45 -13.27 30.46
C LEU A 375 37.44 -13.64 29.34
N ALA A 376 36.91 -13.86 28.12
CA ALA A 376 37.74 -14.15 26.96
C ALA A 376 38.59 -12.96 26.53
N ALA A 377 38.09 -11.73 26.60
CA ALA A 377 38.84 -10.51 26.38
C ALA A 377 39.93 -10.31 27.45
N GLY A 378 39.69 -10.83 28.66
CA GLY A 378 40.68 -10.88 29.77
C GLY A 378 41.73 -11.97 29.61
N GLY A 379 41.75 -12.73 28.51
CA GLY A 379 42.76 -13.76 28.19
C GLY A 379 42.37 -15.20 28.55
N MET A 380 41.15 -15.45 29.07
CA MET A 380 40.69 -16.80 29.32
C MET A 380 40.29 -17.45 27.99
N PRO A 381 40.65 -18.72 27.70
CA PRO A 381 40.14 -19.42 26.52
C PRO A 381 38.62 -19.45 26.52
N PHE A 382 38.01 -19.15 25.39
CA PHE A 382 36.53 -19.02 25.25
C PHE A 382 35.78 -20.25 25.81
N ARG A 383 36.26 -21.47 25.53
CA ARG A 383 35.65 -22.72 26.04
C ARG A 383 35.70 -22.84 27.56
N ASP A 384 36.76 -22.35 28.19
CA ASP A 384 36.92 -22.37 29.65
C ASP A 384 36.03 -21.30 30.31
N ALA A 385 35.94 -20.10 29.71
CA ALA A 385 35.01 -19.06 30.12
C ALA A 385 33.55 -19.57 30.01
N TYR A 386 33.19 -20.20 28.92
CA TYR A 386 31.85 -20.78 28.70
C TYR A 386 31.51 -21.80 29.79
N LYS A 387 32.41 -22.77 30.06
CA LYS A 387 32.22 -23.76 31.12
C LYS A 387 32.09 -23.15 32.50
N LYS A 388 32.95 -22.16 32.81
CA LYS A 388 32.92 -21.47 34.09
C LYS A 388 31.56 -20.79 34.33
N VAL A 389 31.12 -19.98 33.38
CA VAL A 389 29.85 -19.25 33.50
C VAL A 389 28.64 -20.22 33.53
N GLY A 390 28.67 -21.32 32.72
CA GLY A 390 27.67 -22.34 32.78
C GLY A 390 27.50 -23.01 34.14
N LEU A 391 28.65 -23.33 34.80
CA LEU A 391 28.65 -23.91 36.15
C LEU A 391 28.14 -22.91 37.21
N GLU A 392 28.47 -21.62 37.08
CA GLU A 392 27.95 -20.57 37.98
C GLU A 392 26.42 -20.42 37.86
N ILE A 393 25.87 -20.53 36.63
CA ILE A 393 24.42 -20.51 36.40
C ILE A 393 23.77 -21.74 37.04
N GLU A 394 24.30 -22.94 36.79
CA GLU A 394 23.78 -24.19 37.38
C GLU A 394 23.83 -24.17 38.93
N ALA A 395 24.87 -23.59 39.49
CA ALA A 395 25.01 -23.45 40.94
C ALA A 395 24.15 -22.32 41.54
N GLY A 396 23.50 -21.50 40.71
CA GLY A 396 22.72 -20.32 41.16
C GLY A 396 23.60 -19.20 41.75
N THR A 397 24.90 -19.16 41.41
CA THR A 397 25.87 -18.17 41.89
C THR A 397 26.22 -17.11 40.87
N PHE A 398 25.69 -17.20 39.67
CA PHE A 398 25.90 -16.24 38.59
C PHE A 398 25.24 -14.89 38.94
N VAL A 399 26.06 -13.85 38.96
CA VAL A 399 25.61 -12.45 39.15
C VAL A 399 25.98 -11.67 37.90
N PRO A 400 24.99 -11.26 37.07
CA PRO A 400 25.27 -10.57 35.81
C PRO A 400 25.73 -9.12 36.05
N ASP A 401 26.65 -8.67 35.20
CA ASP A 401 26.78 -7.25 34.90
C ASP A 401 25.74 -6.88 33.86
N LYS A 402 24.75 -6.04 34.21
CA LYS A 402 23.67 -5.62 33.32
C LYS A 402 24.04 -4.41 32.44
N HIS A 403 25.28 -3.96 32.47
CA HIS A 403 25.77 -2.90 31.59
C HIS A 403 26.23 -3.47 30.27
N ILE A 404 25.54 -3.06 29.18
CA ILE A 404 25.87 -3.47 27.81
C ILE A 404 26.69 -2.36 27.16
N HIS A 405 27.79 -2.74 26.54
CA HIS A 405 28.64 -1.83 25.78
C HIS A 405 29.00 -2.44 24.43
N HIS A 406 28.08 -2.30 23.46
CA HIS A 406 28.32 -2.67 22.08
C HIS A 406 28.67 -1.44 21.24
N THR A 407 29.65 -1.55 20.35
CA THR A 407 30.13 -0.45 19.51
C THR A 407 29.93 -0.68 18.01
N HIS A 408 29.72 -1.93 17.61
CA HIS A 408 29.54 -2.26 16.20
C HIS A 408 28.20 -1.75 15.66
N ALA A 409 28.17 -1.46 14.35
CA ALA A 409 27.00 -0.91 13.67
C ALA A 409 25.78 -1.84 13.79
N GLY A 410 24.62 -1.27 14.05
CA GLY A 410 23.36 -1.99 14.14
C GLY A 410 23.13 -2.71 15.47
N SER A 411 23.92 -2.45 16.51
CA SER A 411 23.77 -3.07 17.82
C SER A 411 23.29 -2.08 18.90
N ILE A 412 23.07 -2.59 20.13
CA ILE A 412 22.72 -1.76 21.30
C ILE A 412 23.77 -0.64 21.45
N GLY A 413 23.33 0.61 21.50
CA GLY A 413 24.24 1.78 21.60
C GLY A 413 24.67 2.35 20.24
N ASN A 414 24.57 1.61 19.12
CA ASN A 414 24.87 2.09 17.77
C ASN A 414 23.82 1.61 16.75
N LEU A 415 22.59 2.12 16.88
CA LEU A 415 21.39 1.65 16.16
C LEU A 415 21.41 1.94 14.66
N CYS A 416 22.20 2.88 14.19
CA CYS A 416 22.27 3.32 12.78
C CYS A 416 20.93 3.81 12.19
N ASN A 417 20.03 4.36 13.01
CA ASN A 417 18.71 4.84 12.58
C ASN A 417 18.82 5.95 11.52
N ASP A 418 19.86 6.78 11.56
CA ASP A 418 20.17 7.80 10.55
C ASP A 418 20.39 7.19 9.16
N ARG A 419 21.05 6.04 9.08
CA ARG A 419 21.30 5.32 7.81
C ARG A 419 20.01 4.72 7.27
N VAL A 420 19.21 4.10 8.12
CA VAL A 420 17.89 3.55 7.73
C VAL A 420 16.97 4.66 7.24
N LYS A 421 16.95 5.80 7.96
CA LYS A 421 16.19 6.98 7.53
C LYS A 421 16.62 7.45 6.15
N ALA A 422 17.91 7.61 5.91
CA ALA A 422 18.43 8.04 4.62
C ALA A 422 18.08 7.06 3.48
N MET A 423 18.08 5.74 3.74
CA MET A 423 17.66 4.72 2.78
C MET A 423 16.17 4.88 2.40
N ALA A 424 15.31 5.03 3.40
CA ALA A 424 13.86 5.22 3.18
C ALA A 424 13.57 6.52 2.41
N GLU A 425 14.17 7.65 2.82
CA GLU A 425 14.01 8.95 2.15
C GLU A 425 14.52 8.93 0.70
N ALA A 426 15.66 8.29 0.45
CA ALA A 426 16.20 8.14 -0.90
C ALA A 426 15.29 7.28 -1.78
N THR A 427 14.67 6.24 -1.24
CA THR A 427 13.69 5.42 -1.96
C THR A 427 12.41 6.22 -2.23
N PHE A 428 11.88 6.92 -1.22
CA PHE A 428 10.68 7.74 -1.35
C PHE A 428 10.86 8.85 -2.42
N ALA A 429 12.01 9.48 -2.47
CA ALA A 429 12.29 10.52 -3.48
C ALA A 429 12.24 9.98 -4.93
N ARG A 430 12.53 8.68 -5.17
CA ARG A 430 12.51 8.08 -6.51
C ARG A 430 11.10 7.89 -7.08
N PHE A 431 10.05 7.93 -6.26
CA PHE A 431 8.68 7.90 -6.79
C PHE A 431 8.36 9.11 -7.66
N GLY A 432 8.92 10.29 -7.35
CA GLY A 432 8.72 11.48 -8.17
C GLY A 432 7.27 11.99 -8.20
N PHE A 433 6.49 11.81 -7.13
CA PHE A 433 5.06 12.16 -7.06
C PHE A 433 4.74 13.61 -7.43
N GLY A 434 5.67 14.54 -7.18
CA GLY A 434 5.44 15.97 -7.48
C GLY A 434 5.14 16.26 -8.95
N ARG A 435 5.76 15.51 -9.90
CA ARG A 435 5.47 15.66 -11.32
C ARG A 435 4.05 15.24 -11.68
N VAL A 436 3.56 14.18 -11.07
CA VAL A 436 2.19 13.71 -11.27
C VAL A 436 1.20 14.73 -10.77
N THR A 437 1.38 15.21 -9.54
CA THR A 437 0.54 16.26 -8.95
C THR A 437 0.51 17.54 -9.82
N GLU A 438 1.65 17.96 -10.34
CA GLU A 438 1.73 19.12 -11.22
C GLU A 438 0.97 18.92 -12.54
N ALA A 439 1.07 17.75 -13.15
CA ALA A 439 0.37 17.42 -14.39
C ALA A 439 -1.16 17.40 -14.18
N GLU A 440 -1.64 16.75 -13.13
CA GLU A 440 -3.06 16.72 -12.78
C GLU A 440 -3.63 18.12 -12.48
N GLN A 441 -2.89 18.93 -11.71
CA GLN A 441 -3.29 20.30 -11.44
C GLN A 441 -3.41 21.14 -12.72
N LYS A 442 -2.51 20.96 -13.70
CA LYS A 442 -2.60 21.67 -14.99
C LYS A 442 -3.83 21.30 -15.80
N LEU A 443 -4.23 20.01 -15.81
CA LEU A 443 -5.46 19.57 -16.48
C LEU A 443 -6.73 20.15 -15.83
N LEU A 444 -6.71 20.31 -14.51
CA LEU A 444 -7.84 20.81 -13.74
C LEU A 444 -7.97 22.34 -13.75
N GLN A 445 -6.90 23.06 -14.14
CA GLN A 445 -6.96 24.54 -14.27
C GLN A 445 -7.88 24.94 -15.43
N PRO A 446 -8.65 26.05 -15.25
CA PRO A 446 -9.54 26.60 -16.29
C PRO A 446 -8.84 26.98 -17.58
#